data_ea2dd222cf9e6b2130c25725b9f0abb3
#
_entry.id   ea2dd222cf9e6b2130c25725b9f0abb3
#
_cell.length_a   1.000
_cell.length_b   1.000
_cell.length_c   1.000
_cell.angle_alpha   90.00
_cell.angle_beta   90.00
_cell.angle_gamma   90.00
#
_symmetry.space_group_name_H-M   'P 1'
#
loop_
_entity.id
_entity.type
_entity.pdbx_description
1 polymer ?
#
loop_
_entity_poly.entity_id
_entity_poly.type
_entity_poly.pdbx_seq_one_letter_code
_entity_poly.pdbx_strand_id
1 'polypeptide(L)'
;MGNHALIYGASGISGWAIVNAILNGYPSKDAFSKVTAMVNRPLTREMALWPEDPRLQIVSGVDLVKGTQEELEAQIKEKVKDVETVTQVYFYSYKQIDDPDSECKVNEAMLERAVTAIDHLSPQLSYVVLPTGTKIYGCQMLDQFPFTNDLPLKETLPPIPEPYLSQLFYYNQIDCLKRISEGKKWKWCEVRPDNIIGFVPNNNAYCLAQTLALYLSLYRFVEGEGAKCPFPGSEKSWVNKYNESPQDMVAHFSIHASLHPEKTASQSFNVGGREDSWSGKWPVICDYFGLKGTGPEEGSPQPGAYIDAHKQQWQELEKKHDLKQGSVDSDITHPGFQNFIMTMFDFDRQMSMEASHKVGYTEEIRTREAWTTAFDRMRKAKVIP
;
A
#
# COMPACT_ATOMS: atom_id res chain seq x y z
N MET A 1 3.74 -16.36 -25.77
CA MET A 1 2.52 -15.81 -25.15
C MET A 1 2.96 -14.74 -24.16
N GLY A 2 2.25 -13.59 -24.06
CA GLY A 2 2.59 -12.56 -23.07
C GLY A 2 2.15 -12.95 -21.65
N ASN A 3 2.68 -12.29 -20.63
CA ASN A 3 2.31 -12.54 -19.24
C ASN A 3 0.84 -12.16 -18.96
N HIS A 4 0.19 -12.87 -18.05
CA HIS A 4 -1.14 -12.57 -17.52
C HIS A 4 -1.01 -12.32 -16.02
N ALA A 5 -1.18 -11.06 -15.61
CA ALA A 5 -1.16 -10.65 -14.20
C ALA A 5 -2.54 -10.80 -13.55
N LEU A 6 -2.61 -11.49 -12.42
CA LEU A 6 -3.80 -11.53 -11.58
C LEU A 6 -3.50 -10.86 -10.25
N ILE A 7 -4.24 -9.81 -9.91
CA ILE A 7 -4.02 -8.97 -8.74
C ILE A 7 -5.17 -9.14 -7.75
N TYR A 8 -4.96 -9.83 -6.63
CA TYR A 8 -5.89 -9.83 -5.51
C TYR A 8 -5.76 -8.53 -4.72
N GLY A 9 -6.86 -7.93 -4.31
CA GLY A 9 -6.85 -6.66 -3.61
C GLY A 9 -6.58 -5.44 -4.51
N ALA A 10 -6.97 -5.53 -5.77
CA ALA A 10 -6.75 -4.48 -6.78
C ALA A 10 -7.43 -3.13 -6.46
N SER A 11 -8.35 -3.06 -5.49
CA SER A 11 -8.93 -1.80 -5.01
C SER A 11 -8.12 -1.13 -3.87
N GLY A 12 -7.11 -1.81 -3.34
CA GLY A 12 -6.19 -1.27 -2.31
C GLY A 12 -5.07 -0.42 -2.90
N ILE A 13 -4.34 0.30 -2.04
CA ILE A 13 -3.31 1.26 -2.44
C ILE A 13 -2.24 0.66 -3.37
N SER A 14 -1.72 -0.51 -3.03
CA SER A 14 -0.66 -1.17 -3.81
C SER A 14 -1.21 -1.97 -4.98
N GLY A 15 -2.32 -2.71 -4.77
CA GLY A 15 -2.94 -3.49 -5.85
C GLY A 15 -3.43 -2.58 -6.99
N TRP A 16 -3.99 -1.41 -6.65
CA TRP A 16 -4.34 -0.38 -7.61
C TRP A 16 -3.14 0.08 -8.43
N ALA A 17 -2.01 0.32 -7.77
CA ALA A 17 -0.80 0.81 -8.42
C ALA A 17 -0.20 -0.22 -9.38
N ILE A 18 -0.26 -1.52 -9.07
CA ILE A 18 0.20 -2.59 -9.97
C ILE A 18 -0.63 -2.59 -11.26
N VAL A 19 -1.97 -2.58 -11.13
CA VAL A 19 -2.86 -2.50 -12.30
C VAL A 19 -2.55 -1.24 -13.11
N ASN A 20 -2.46 -0.07 -12.43
CA ASN A 20 -2.17 1.20 -13.08
C ASN A 20 -0.81 1.20 -13.81
N ALA A 21 0.24 0.66 -13.20
CA ALA A 21 1.57 0.57 -13.80
C ALA A 21 1.55 -0.28 -15.08
N ILE A 22 0.96 -1.47 -15.04
CA ILE A 22 0.86 -2.36 -16.20
C ILE A 22 0.06 -1.72 -17.34
N LEU A 23 -1.07 -1.10 -17.04
CA LEU A 23 -1.92 -0.44 -18.04
C LEU A 23 -1.22 0.77 -18.68
N ASN A 24 -0.36 1.47 -17.93
CA ASN A 24 0.47 2.56 -18.46
C ASN A 24 1.78 2.06 -19.12
N GLY A 25 1.93 0.75 -19.29
CA GLY A 25 3.01 0.15 -20.08
C GLY A 25 4.31 -0.10 -19.31
N TYR A 26 4.27 -0.24 -18.00
CA TYR A 26 5.45 -0.61 -17.20
C TYR A 26 5.65 -2.15 -17.18
N PRO A 27 6.87 -2.67 -17.29
CA PRO A 27 8.13 -1.98 -17.69
C PRO A 27 8.18 -1.74 -19.21
N SER A 28 7.31 -2.38 -19.98
CA SER A 28 7.09 -2.17 -21.41
C SER A 28 5.64 -2.50 -21.77
N LYS A 29 5.14 -1.95 -22.87
CA LYS A 29 3.75 -2.18 -23.33
C LYS A 29 3.43 -3.65 -23.57
N ASP A 30 4.41 -4.44 -23.95
CA ASP A 30 4.27 -5.85 -24.31
C ASP A 30 4.58 -6.81 -23.17
N ALA A 31 4.97 -6.28 -21.98
CA ALA A 31 5.32 -7.12 -20.83
C ALA A 31 4.13 -7.99 -20.36
N PHE A 32 2.92 -7.45 -20.45
CA PHE A 32 1.69 -8.16 -20.07
C PHE A 32 0.66 -8.10 -21.18
N SER A 33 0.12 -9.25 -21.54
CA SER A 33 -0.96 -9.37 -22.51
C SER A 33 -2.36 -9.30 -21.88
N LYS A 34 -2.48 -9.57 -20.56
CA LYS A 34 -3.72 -9.56 -19.80
C LYS A 34 -3.48 -9.08 -18.35
N VAL A 35 -4.49 -8.41 -17.78
CA VAL A 35 -4.52 -7.95 -16.40
C VAL A 35 -5.89 -8.25 -15.81
N THR A 36 -5.93 -9.10 -14.79
CA THR A 36 -7.15 -9.37 -14.02
C THR A 36 -7.08 -8.70 -12.64
N ALA A 37 -7.91 -7.68 -12.47
CA ALA A 37 -8.05 -6.95 -11.21
C ALA A 37 -9.15 -7.59 -10.35
N MET A 38 -8.76 -8.35 -9.32
CA MET A 38 -9.70 -9.04 -8.43
C MET A 38 -10.02 -8.18 -7.21
N VAL A 39 -11.30 -7.95 -6.97
CA VAL A 39 -11.80 -7.14 -5.86
C VAL A 39 -12.99 -7.82 -5.18
N ASN A 40 -13.09 -7.69 -3.86
CA ASN A 40 -14.23 -8.22 -3.13
C ASN A 40 -15.49 -7.35 -3.34
N ARG A 41 -15.34 -6.02 -3.22
CA ARG A 41 -16.43 -5.05 -3.44
C ARG A 41 -16.47 -4.59 -4.89
N PRO A 42 -17.67 -4.23 -5.43
CA PRO A 42 -17.76 -3.70 -6.79
C PRO A 42 -16.83 -2.50 -7.02
N LEU A 43 -16.13 -2.53 -8.14
CA LEU A 43 -15.25 -1.45 -8.60
C LEU A 43 -15.42 -1.32 -10.11
N THR A 44 -15.63 -0.09 -10.59
CA THR A 44 -15.62 0.19 -12.02
C THR A 44 -14.30 0.82 -12.44
N ARG A 45 -14.02 0.79 -13.73
CA ARG A 45 -12.83 1.41 -14.32
C ARG A 45 -12.78 2.92 -14.03
N GLU A 46 -13.95 3.58 -14.15
CA GLU A 46 -14.11 5.02 -13.90
C GLU A 46 -13.81 5.37 -12.44
N MET A 47 -14.33 4.58 -11.49
CA MET A 47 -14.03 4.75 -10.07
C MET A 47 -12.54 4.56 -9.78
N ALA A 48 -11.91 3.61 -10.47
CA ALA A 48 -10.49 3.31 -10.31
C ALA A 48 -9.58 4.32 -11.02
N LEU A 49 -10.10 5.19 -11.88
CA LEU A 49 -9.34 6.08 -12.76
C LEU A 49 -8.34 5.36 -13.68
N TRP A 50 -8.51 4.07 -13.91
CA TRP A 50 -7.66 3.31 -14.83
C TRP A 50 -7.95 3.71 -16.28
N PRO A 51 -6.94 3.71 -17.16
CA PRO A 51 -7.15 3.96 -18.57
C PRO A 51 -8.04 2.87 -19.19
N GLU A 52 -8.68 3.19 -20.30
CA GLU A 52 -9.36 2.21 -21.12
C GLU A 52 -8.31 1.33 -21.80
N ASP A 53 -8.38 0.03 -21.54
CA ASP A 53 -7.41 -0.93 -22.06
C ASP A 53 -8.08 -2.29 -22.24
N PRO A 54 -8.03 -2.90 -23.43
CA PRO A 54 -8.67 -4.19 -23.72
C PRO A 54 -8.04 -5.34 -22.92
N ARG A 55 -6.84 -5.16 -22.37
CA ARG A 55 -6.17 -6.18 -21.54
C ARG A 55 -6.79 -6.30 -20.14
N LEU A 56 -7.52 -5.26 -19.69
CA LEU A 56 -8.05 -5.21 -18.31
C LEU A 56 -9.37 -5.95 -18.18
N GLN A 57 -9.40 -6.88 -17.23
CA GLN A 57 -10.65 -7.44 -16.69
C GLN A 57 -10.77 -7.07 -15.22
N ILE A 58 -11.91 -6.50 -14.81
CA ILE A 58 -12.25 -6.28 -13.40
C ILE A 58 -13.20 -7.38 -12.96
N VAL A 59 -12.83 -8.11 -11.91
CA VAL A 59 -13.62 -9.21 -11.34
C VAL A 59 -14.01 -8.88 -9.92
N SER A 60 -15.30 -8.73 -9.67
CA SER A 60 -15.85 -8.38 -8.34
C SER A 60 -16.57 -9.58 -7.70
N GLY A 61 -16.67 -9.54 -6.36
CA GLY A 61 -17.48 -10.48 -5.58
C GLY A 61 -16.87 -11.88 -5.48
N VAL A 62 -15.54 -11.98 -5.46
CA VAL A 62 -14.83 -13.21 -5.07
C VAL A 62 -14.37 -13.04 -3.62
N ASP A 63 -14.95 -13.81 -2.72
CA ASP A 63 -14.67 -13.75 -1.28
C ASP A 63 -13.67 -14.86 -0.91
N LEU A 64 -12.45 -14.48 -0.54
CA LEU A 64 -11.39 -15.41 -0.17
C LEU A 64 -11.60 -16.08 1.21
N VAL A 65 -12.55 -15.59 2.01
CA VAL A 65 -12.81 -16.07 3.38
C VAL A 65 -13.90 -17.14 3.40
N LYS A 66 -14.94 -16.98 2.56
CA LYS A 66 -16.14 -17.81 2.60
C LYS A 66 -16.06 -19.05 1.70
N GLY A 67 -16.87 -20.04 2.03
CA GLY A 67 -17.05 -21.26 1.23
C GLY A 67 -15.87 -22.23 1.29
N THR A 68 -15.97 -23.32 0.52
CA THR A 68 -14.91 -24.33 0.39
C THR A 68 -13.86 -23.90 -0.66
N GLN A 69 -12.76 -24.65 -0.76
CA GLN A 69 -11.75 -24.41 -1.79
C GLN A 69 -12.31 -24.64 -3.20
N GLU A 70 -13.11 -25.69 -3.37
CA GLU A 70 -13.73 -26.04 -4.66
C GLU A 70 -14.73 -24.98 -5.12
N GLU A 71 -15.49 -24.39 -4.18
CA GLU A 71 -16.41 -23.29 -4.48
C GLU A 71 -15.65 -22.03 -4.93
N LEU A 72 -14.51 -21.73 -4.29
CA LEU A 72 -13.66 -20.61 -4.68
C LEU A 72 -13.07 -20.83 -6.09
N GLU A 73 -12.56 -22.02 -6.37
CA GLU A 73 -12.01 -22.37 -7.68
C GLU A 73 -13.08 -22.32 -8.78
N ALA A 74 -14.29 -22.82 -8.48
CA ALA A 74 -15.42 -22.73 -9.41
C ALA A 74 -15.79 -21.27 -9.71
N GLN A 75 -15.85 -20.40 -8.69
CA GLN A 75 -16.12 -18.96 -8.88
C GLN A 75 -15.03 -18.27 -9.71
N ILE A 76 -13.76 -18.55 -9.42
CA ILE A 76 -12.64 -17.97 -10.17
C ILE A 76 -12.69 -18.45 -11.61
N LYS A 77 -12.90 -19.73 -11.84
CA LYS A 77 -13.01 -20.31 -13.20
C LYS A 77 -14.17 -19.73 -14.00
N GLU A 78 -15.29 -19.44 -13.36
CA GLU A 78 -16.46 -18.83 -14.01
C GLU A 78 -16.22 -17.36 -14.35
N LYS A 79 -15.60 -16.60 -13.43
CA LYS A 79 -15.51 -15.13 -13.52
C LYS A 79 -14.25 -14.63 -14.21
N VAL A 80 -13.15 -15.35 -14.15
CA VAL A 80 -11.86 -14.93 -14.73
C VAL A 80 -11.72 -15.52 -16.13
N LYS A 81 -11.70 -14.65 -17.13
CA LYS A 81 -11.46 -15.07 -18.54
C LYS A 81 -10.03 -15.60 -18.67
N ASP A 82 -9.92 -16.73 -19.35
CA ASP A 82 -8.62 -17.36 -19.65
C ASP A 82 -7.75 -17.55 -18.39
N VAL A 83 -8.36 -17.96 -17.27
CA VAL A 83 -7.67 -18.17 -16.00
C VAL A 83 -6.49 -19.13 -16.13
N GLU A 84 -6.56 -20.09 -17.04
CA GLU A 84 -5.51 -21.07 -17.35
C GLU A 84 -4.24 -20.42 -17.94
N THR A 85 -4.29 -19.14 -18.31
CA THR A 85 -3.15 -18.38 -18.83
C THR A 85 -2.49 -17.48 -17.78
N VAL A 86 -2.97 -17.45 -16.51
CA VAL A 86 -2.38 -16.64 -15.45
C VAL A 86 -0.93 -17.08 -15.18
N THR A 87 -0.02 -16.16 -15.30
CA THR A 87 1.41 -16.41 -15.11
C THR A 87 1.94 -15.80 -13.81
N GLN A 88 1.43 -14.64 -13.38
CA GLN A 88 1.83 -13.97 -12.15
C GLN A 88 0.62 -13.69 -11.26
N VAL A 89 0.78 -13.96 -9.97
CA VAL A 89 -0.17 -13.59 -8.91
C VAL A 89 0.46 -12.52 -8.02
N TYR A 90 -0.26 -11.42 -7.82
CA TYR A 90 0.08 -10.37 -6.86
C TYR A 90 -0.96 -10.41 -5.75
N PHE A 91 -0.57 -10.91 -4.58
CA PHE A 91 -1.50 -11.10 -3.47
C PHE A 91 -1.48 -9.90 -2.53
N TYR A 92 -2.30 -8.87 -2.78
CA TYR A 92 -2.39 -7.61 -2.03
C TYR A 92 -3.69 -7.50 -1.21
N SER A 93 -4.33 -8.62 -0.93
CA SER A 93 -5.51 -8.68 -0.07
C SER A 93 -5.12 -8.98 1.37
N TYR A 94 -5.75 -8.28 2.31
CA TYR A 94 -5.71 -8.67 3.71
C TYR A 94 -7.03 -8.30 4.39
N LYS A 95 -7.31 -8.93 5.53
CA LYS A 95 -8.47 -8.64 6.36
C LYS A 95 -7.98 -8.28 7.76
N GLN A 96 -8.31 -7.05 8.19
CA GLN A 96 -8.07 -6.64 9.56
C GLN A 96 -9.08 -7.30 10.50
N ILE A 97 -8.60 -7.83 11.61
CA ILE A 97 -9.38 -8.41 12.70
C ILE A 97 -8.72 -7.98 14.01
N ASP A 98 -9.54 -7.59 15.00
CA ASP A 98 -9.00 -7.05 16.27
C ASP A 98 -8.29 -8.11 17.10
N ASP A 99 -8.71 -9.37 17.01
CA ASP A 99 -8.05 -10.50 17.66
C ASP A 99 -6.87 -11.00 16.82
N PRO A 100 -5.61 -10.88 17.31
CA PRO A 100 -4.42 -11.24 16.54
C PRO A 100 -4.39 -12.70 16.07
N ASP A 101 -4.84 -13.62 16.89
CA ASP A 101 -4.85 -15.06 16.54
C ASP A 101 -5.82 -15.34 15.38
N SER A 102 -6.98 -14.70 15.39
CA SER A 102 -7.96 -14.78 14.31
C SER A 102 -7.44 -14.06 13.05
N GLU A 103 -6.77 -12.92 13.21
CA GLU A 103 -6.16 -12.18 12.09
C GLU A 103 -5.11 -13.05 11.39
N CYS A 104 -4.23 -13.71 12.14
CA CYS A 104 -3.21 -14.61 11.60
C CYS A 104 -3.85 -15.77 10.82
N LYS A 105 -4.79 -16.49 11.42
CA LYS A 105 -5.47 -17.63 10.77
C LYS A 105 -6.21 -17.24 9.50
N VAL A 106 -6.95 -16.14 9.55
CA VAL A 106 -7.77 -15.70 8.40
C VAL A 106 -6.87 -15.24 7.25
N ASN A 107 -5.82 -14.44 7.52
CA ASN A 107 -4.96 -13.93 6.45
C ASN A 107 -4.05 -15.01 5.86
N GLU A 108 -3.59 -15.98 6.66
CA GLU A 108 -2.91 -17.18 6.14
C GLU A 108 -3.82 -17.98 5.21
N ALA A 109 -5.05 -18.31 5.68
CA ALA A 109 -6.01 -19.07 4.90
C ALA A 109 -6.41 -18.35 3.60
N MET A 110 -6.58 -17.05 3.63
CA MET A 110 -6.87 -16.25 2.41
C MET A 110 -5.77 -16.39 1.36
N LEU A 111 -4.50 -16.30 1.78
CA LEU A 111 -3.35 -16.47 0.89
C LEU A 111 -3.28 -17.89 0.33
N GLU A 112 -3.36 -18.90 1.21
CA GLU A 112 -3.32 -20.32 0.81
C GLU A 112 -4.39 -20.64 -0.23
N ARG A 113 -5.64 -20.27 0.07
CA ARG A 113 -6.77 -20.51 -0.83
C ARG A 113 -6.63 -19.80 -2.18
N ALA A 114 -6.22 -18.54 -2.15
CA ALA A 114 -6.05 -17.74 -3.36
C ALA A 114 -4.96 -18.31 -4.29
N VAL A 115 -3.80 -18.63 -3.73
CA VAL A 115 -2.66 -19.16 -4.51
C VAL A 115 -2.94 -20.59 -4.98
N THR A 116 -3.49 -21.46 -4.12
CA THR A 116 -3.86 -22.84 -4.46
C THR A 116 -4.88 -22.86 -5.59
N ALA A 117 -5.89 -21.97 -5.57
CA ALA A 117 -6.86 -21.89 -6.66
C ALA A 117 -6.22 -21.60 -8.02
N ILE A 118 -5.27 -20.67 -8.08
CA ILE A 118 -4.58 -20.36 -9.34
C ILE A 118 -3.58 -21.46 -9.72
N ASP A 119 -2.91 -22.08 -8.76
CA ASP A 119 -2.03 -23.24 -9.02
C ASP A 119 -2.79 -24.42 -9.65
N HIS A 120 -4.05 -24.67 -9.23
CA HIS A 120 -4.91 -25.69 -9.81
C HIS A 120 -5.50 -25.28 -11.17
N LEU A 121 -5.86 -24.01 -11.34
CA LEU A 121 -6.55 -23.53 -12.53
C LEU A 121 -5.61 -23.11 -13.68
N SER A 122 -4.36 -22.71 -13.35
CA SER A 122 -3.40 -22.25 -14.35
C SER A 122 -2.11 -23.07 -14.33
N PRO A 123 -1.89 -23.93 -15.33
CA PRO A 123 -0.62 -24.65 -15.50
C PRO A 123 0.55 -23.70 -15.87
N GLN A 124 0.26 -22.42 -16.16
CA GLN A 124 1.24 -21.40 -16.53
C GLN A 124 1.69 -20.54 -15.34
N LEU A 125 1.15 -20.75 -14.14
CA LEU A 125 1.57 -20.01 -12.96
C LEU A 125 3.09 -20.15 -12.78
N SER A 126 3.78 -19.02 -12.72
CA SER A 126 5.25 -18.94 -12.64
C SER A 126 5.72 -18.16 -11.42
N TYR A 127 4.95 -17.18 -10.94
CA TYR A 127 5.40 -16.34 -9.85
C TYR A 127 4.27 -15.80 -8.96
N VAL A 128 4.56 -15.69 -7.64
CA VAL A 128 3.67 -15.10 -6.64
C VAL A 128 4.42 -13.99 -5.90
N VAL A 129 3.83 -12.80 -5.78
CA VAL A 129 4.37 -11.69 -4.99
C VAL A 129 3.51 -11.50 -3.75
N LEU A 130 4.14 -11.53 -2.57
CA LEU A 130 3.51 -11.30 -1.27
C LEU A 130 4.01 -9.98 -0.67
N PRO A 131 3.17 -8.95 -0.46
CA PRO A 131 3.54 -7.80 0.34
C PRO A 131 3.39 -8.13 1.83
N THR A 132 4.34 -7.64 2.61
CA THR A 132 4.26 -7.58 4.07
C THR A 132 4.45 -6.12 4.52
N GLY A 133 5.51 -5.78 5.22
CA GLY A 133 5.83 -4.40 5.60
C GLY A 133 6.79 -4.34 6.79
N THR A 134 7.13 -3.12 7.21
CA THR A 134 8.09 -2.87 8.29
C THR A 134 7.66 -3.40 9.66
N LYS A 135 6.39 -3.79 9.83
CA LYS A 135 5.96 -4.54 11.02
C LYS A 135 6.75 -5.83 11.23
N ILE A 136 7.31 -6.43 10.18
CA ILE A 136 8.15 -7.62 10.30
C ILE A 136 9.44 -7.36 11.08
N TYR A 137 9.84 -6.09 11.16
CA TYR A 137 10.95 -5.63 12.00
C TYR A 137 10.51 -5.16 13.39
N GLY A 138 9.23 -5.27 13.73
CA GLY A 138 8.72 -4.85 15.03
C GLY A 138 8.50 -3.35 15.19
N CYS A 139 8.36 -2.60 14.10
CA CYS A 139 8.11 -1.15 14.19
C CYS A 139 6.84 -0.81 14.98
N GLN A 140 5.83 -1.69 14.99
CA GLN A 140 4.60 -1.53 15.79
C GLN A 140 4.82 -1.68 17.30
N MET A 141 5.98 -2.18 17.72
CA MET A 141 6.33 -2.36 19.13
C MET A 141 6.76 -1.05 19.81
N LEU A 142 6.90 0.02 19.05
CA LEU A 142 7.22 1.39 19.51
C LEU A 142 8.48 1.42 20.39
N ASP A 143 8.32 1.79 21.68
CA ASP A 143 9.45 1.86 22.65
C ASP A 143 10.18 0.52 22.82
N GLN A 144 9.58 -0.58 22.41
CA GLN A 144 10.20 -1.91 22.45
C GLN A 144 10.78 -2.33 21.09
N PHE A 145 10.94 -1.39 20.16
CA PHE A 145 11.52 -1.66 18.84
C PHE A 145 12.89 -2.35 18.97
N PRO A 146 13.03 -3.60 18.46
CA PRO A 146 14.18 -4.43 18.83
C PRO A 146 15.47 -4.11 18.07
N PHE A 147 15.40 -3.38 16.93
CA PHE A 147 16.52 -3.19 16.03
C PHE A 147 17.06 -1.76 15.99
N THR A 148 16.93 -1.01 17.08
CA THR A 148 17.44 0.36 17.19
C THR A 148 18.95 0.49 16.86
N ASN A 149 19.74 -0.56 17.16
CA ASN A 149 21.17 -0.58 16.93
C ASN A 149 21.57 -1.28 15.61
N ASP A 150 20.60 -1.75 14.82
CA ASP A 150 20.82 -2.54 13.60
C ASP A 150 20.39 -1.80 12.34
N LEU A 151 20.36 -0.47 12.38
CA LEU A 151 19.98 0.36 11.25
C LEU A 151 21.14 0.49 10.23
N PRO A 152 20.80 0.57 8.94
CA PRO A 152 19.49 0.43 8.35
C PRO A 152 18.98 -1.01 8.38
N LEU A 153 17.65 -1.19 8.53
CA LEU A 153 16.99 -2.49 8.62
C LEU A 153 17.25 -3.33 7.37
N LYS A 154 17.78 -4.55 7.55
CA LYS A 154 18.07 -5.48 6.46
C LYS A 154 17.13 -6.68 6.52
N GLU A 155 16.86 -7.26 5.36
CA GLU A 155 15.98 -8.43 5.23
C GLU A 155 16.52 -9.68 5.95
N THR A 156 17.81 -9.68 6.26
CA THR A 156 18.50 -10.75 6.99
C THR A 156 18.41 -10.66 8.52
N LEU A 157 17.76 -9.60 9.06
CA LEU A 157 17.54 -9.50 10.49
C LEU A 157 16.71 -10.67 11.02
N PRO A 158 16.97 -11.13 12.26
CA PRO A 158 16.19 -12.21 12.85
C PRO A 158 14.73 -11.83 13.02
N PRO A 159 13.82 -12.81 13.18
CA PRO A 159 12.44 -12.55 13.53
C PRO A 159 12.31 -11.75 14.84
N ILE A 160 11.22 -11.02 14.99
CA ILE A 160 10.90 -10.29 16.22
C ILE A 160 10.60 -11.26 17.37
N PRO A 161 10.76 -10.82 18.65
CA PRO A 161 10.53 -11.71 19.79
C PRO A 161 9.05 -12.05 19.99
N GLU A 162 8.80 -13.15 20.69
CA GLU A 162 7.47 -13.45 21.22
C GLU A 162 7.05 -12.45 22.31
N PRO A 163 5.75 -12.15 22.47
CA PRO A 163 4.61 -12.76 21.75
C PRO A 163 4.31 -12.11 20.40
N TYR A 164 5.02 -11.08 20.00
CA TYR A 164 4.75 -10.29 18.80
C TYR A 164 4.92 -11.09 17.51
N LEU A 165 5.84 -12.07 17.50
CA LEU A 165 6.07 -12.95 16.34
C LEU A 165 4.83 -13.75 16.00
N SER A 166 4.26 -14.44 16.98
CA SER A 166 3.06 -15.29 16.80
C SER A 166 1.79 -14.47 16.52
N GLN A 167 1.79 -13.18 16.85
CA GLN A 167 0.68 -12.25 16.64
C GLN A 167 0.76 -11.47 15.32
N LEU A 168 1.74 -11.74 14.47
CA LEU A 168 1.92 -11.05 13.19
C LEU A 168 1.73 -12.00 12.02
N PHE A 169 0.60 -11.92 11.33
CA PHE A 169 0.24 -12.80 10.22
C PHE A 169 1.25 -12.84 9.05
N TYR A 170 2.17 -11.89 8.96
CA TYR A 170 3.20 -11.89 7.91
C TYR A 170 4.07 -13.13 7.97
N TYR A 171 4.46 -13.59 9.17
CA TYR A 171 5.26 -14.80 9.32
C TYR A 171 4.48 -16.04 8.90
N ASN A 172 3.19 -16.15 9.28
CA ASN A 172 2.31 -17.24 8.86
C ASN A 172 2.18 -17.30 7.33
N GLN A 173 2.02 -16.14 6.67
CA GLN A 173 1.92 -16.06 5.22
C GLN A 173 3.21 -16.46 4.51
N ILE A 174 4.37 -16.06 5.02
CA ILE A 174 5.68 -16.45 4.49
C ILE A 174 5.86 -17.97 4.62
N ASP A 175 5.56 -18.53 5.77
CA ASP A 175 5.69 -19.97 6.02
C ASP A 175 4.66 -20.78 5.21
N CYS A 176 3.46 -20.25 5.01
CA CYS A 176 2.47 -20.80 4.08
C CYS A 176 3.04 -20.87 2.65
N LEU A 177 3.60 -19.77 2.11
CA LEU A 177 4.19 -19.79 0.76
C LEU A 177 5.37 -20.76 0.65
N LYS A 178 6.24 -20.85 1.65
CA LYS A 178 7.32 -21.87 1.67
C LYS A 178 6.73 -23.27 1.53
N ARG A 179 5.70 -23.59 2.32
CA ARG A 179 5.03 -24.90 2.35
C ARG A 179 4.35 -25.22 1.02
N ILE A 180 3.48 -24.33 0.52
CA ILE A 180 2.69 -24.62 -0.69
C ILE A 180 3.50 -24.52 -1.98
N SER A 181 4.67 -23.89 -1.97
CA SER A 181 5.57 -23.81 -3.13
C SER A 181 6.53 -24.98 -3.24
N GLU A 182 6.62 -25.83 -2.23
CA GLU A 182 7.51 -27.00 -2.24
C GLU A 182 7.17 -27.94 -3.39
N GLY A 183 8.16 -28.27 -4.22
CA GLY A 183 7.99 -29.13 -5.41
C GLY A 183 7.23 -28.45 -6.59
N LYS A 184 6.80 -27.21 -6.46
CA LYS A 184 6.10 -26.49 -7.51
C LYS A 184 7.08 -25.82 -8.51
N LYS A 185 6.56 -25.57 -9.72
CA LYS A 185 7.32 -24.85 -10.76
C LYS A 185 7.36 -23.35 -10.51
N TRP A 186 6.30 -22.79 -9.95
CA TRP A 186 6.23 -21.37 -9.64
C TRP A 186 7.12 -20.99 -8.45
N LYS A 187 7.54 -19.74 -8.43
CA LYS A 187 8.39 -19.13 -7.41
C LYS A 187 7.64 -17.98 -6.73
N TRP A 188 8.22 -17.43 -5.68
CA TRP A 188 7.63 -16.32 -4.97
C TRP A 188 8.70 -15.41 -4.36
N CYS A 189 8.31 -14.18 -4.02
CA CYS A 189 9.10 -13.27 -3.19
C CYS A 189 8.21 -12.51 -2.20
N GLU A 190 8.87 -11.97 -1.19
CA GLU A 190 8.27 -11.04 -0.23
C GLU A 190 8.71 -9.60 -0.52
N VAL A 191 7.77 -8.64 -0.44
CA VAL A 191 8.02 -7.20 -0.61
C VAL A 191 7.67 -6.48 0.69
N ARG A 192 8.62 -5.74 1.25
CA ARG A 192 8.53 -5.05 2.56
C ARG A 192 8.50 -3.52 2.39
N PRO A 193 7.38 -2.90 2.13
CA PRO A 193 7.25 -1.44 2.18
C PRO A 193 7.18 -0.92 3.62
N ASP A 194 7.56 0.36 3.82
CA ASP A 194 7.14 1.14 4.99
C ASP A 194 5.80 1.83 4.68
N ASN A 195 5.51 2.99 5.28
CA ASN A 195 4.29 3.74 5.00
C ASN A 195 4.14 4.02 3.51
N ILE A 196 3.05 3.50 2.94
CA ILE A 196 2.81 3.65 1.51
C ILE A 196 2.16 5.02 1.23
N ILE A 197 2.85 5.82 0.44
CA ILE A 197 2.34 7.11 -0.03
C ILE A 197 1.70 6.94 -1.40
N GLY A 198 0.40 7.21 -1.48
CA GLY A 198 -0.33 6.98 -2.72
C GLY A 198 -1.80 7.35 -2.66
N PHE A 199 -2.51 6.94 -3.69
CA PHE A 199 -3.93 7.15 -3.93
C PHE A 199 -4.67 5.82 -3.90
N VAL A 200 -5.93 5.84 -3.46
CA VAL A 200 -6.87 4.72 -3.55
C VAL A 200 -8.22 5.20 -4.09
N PRO A 201 -8.88 4.40 -4.96
CA PRO A 201 -10.17 4.82 -5.54
C PRO A 201 -11.34 4.74 -4.56
N ASN A 202 -11.28 3.81 -3.61
CA ASN A 202 -12.40 3.44 -2.72
C ASN A 202 -12.12 3.71 -1.25
N ASN A 203 -11.33 4.72 -0.93
CA ASN A 203 -10.87 5.01 0.41
C ASN A 203 -10.19 3.82 1.11
N ASN A 204 -9.11 4.11 1.78
CA ASN A 204 -8.44 3.16 2.65
C ASN A 204 -8.19 3.87 3.97
N ALA A 205 -8.69 3.31 5.05
CA ALA A 205 -8.55 3.85 6.40
C ALA A 205 -7.08 4.13 6.79
N TYR A 206 -6.13 3.48 6.12
CA TYR A 206 -4.68 3.62 6.37
C TYR A 206 -3.96 4.43 5.30
N CYS A 207 -4.65 5.22 4.47
CA CYS A 207 -4.01 6.09 3.49
C CYS A 207 -3.61 7.44 4.12
N LEU A 208 -2.38 7.53 4.62
CA LEU A 208 -1.83 8.74 5.23
C LEU A 208 -1.92 9.95 4.29
N ALA A 209 -1.60 9.76 3.01
CA ALA A 209 -1.66 10.83 2.01
C ALA A 209 -3.07 11.41 1.86
N GLN A 210 -4.12 10.58 1.92
CA GLN A 210 -5.50 11.06 1.84
C GLN A 210 -5.89 11.87 3.06
N THR A 211 -5.57 11.40 4.27
CA THR A 211 -5.88 12.15 5.51
C THR A 211 -5.22 13.51 5.51
N LEU A 212 -3.94 13.59 5.12
CA LEU A 212 -3.23 14.86 5.04
C LEU A 212 -3.73 15.75 3.90
N ALA A 213 -4.12 15.17 2.75
CA ALA A 213 -4.69 15.93 1.64
C ALA A 213 -6.02 16.61 2.02
N LEU A 214 -6.90 15.90 2.72
CA LEU A 214 -8.16 16.45 3.23
C LEU A 214 -7.90 17.56 4.25
N TYR A 215 -7.04 17.30 5.23
CA TYR A 215 -6.67 18.28 6.25
C TYR A 215 -6.07 19.56 5.64
N LEU A 216 -5.06 19.43 4.79
CA LEU A 216 -4.35 20.57 4.21
C LEU A 216 -5.21 21.37 3.21
N SER A 217 -6.12 20.70 2.48
CA SER A 217 -7.10 21.37 1.64
C SER A 217 -8.06 22.25 2.47
N LEU A 218 -8.56 21.68 3.57
CA LEU A 218 -9.43 22.40 4.49
C LEU A 218 -8.69 23.51 5.22
N TYR A 219 -7.48 23.24 5.72
CA TYR A 219 -6.62 24.23 6.37
C TYR A 219 -6.35 25.43 5.45
N ARG A 220 -6.00 25.15 4.20
CA ARG A 220 -5.80 26.18 3.17
C ARG A 220 -7.07 27.03 2.92
N PHE A 221 -8.23 26.38 2.94
CA PHE A 221 -9.52 27.07 2.74
C PHE A 221 -9.88 27.98 3.91
N VAL A 222 -9.62 27.55 5.14
CA VAL A 222 -9.96 28.29 6.37
C VAL A 222 -8.92 29.38 6.69
N GLU A 223 -7.64 29.02 6.70
CA GLU A 223 -6.56 29.90 7.17
C GLU A 223 -6.00 30.82 6.07
N GLY A 224 -6.27 30.50 4.80
CA GLY A 224 -5.84 31.32 3.66
C GLY A 224 -4.50 30.91 3.06
N GLU A 225 -4.15 31.58 1.95
CA GLU A 225 -2.90 31.34 1.22
C GLU A 225 -1.68 31.83 1.99
N GLY A 226 -0.60 31.01 1.96
CA GLY A 226 0.62 31.33 2.64
C GLY A 226 0.56 31.22 4.16
N ALA A 227 -0.58 30.71 4.71
CA ALA A 227 -0.71 30.48 6.16
C ALA A 227 0.37 29.52 6.65
N LYS A 228 0.86 29.75 7.87
CA LYS A 228 1.73 28.80 8.57
C LYS A 228 0.91 27.57 8.96
N CYS A 229 1.46 26.40 8.66
CA CYS A 229 0.86 25.12 9.02
C CYS A 229 1.88 24.34 9.87
N PRO A 230 1.74 24.39 11.20
CA PRO A 230 2.63 23.64 12.08
C PRO A 230 2.48 22.13 11.88
N PHE A 231 3.59 21.42 12.03
CA PHE A 231 3.58 19.95 11.95
C PHE A 231 2.74 19.36 13.10
N PRO A 232 1.72 18.55 12.83
CA PRO A 232 0.82 18.04 13.87
C PRO A 232 1.34 16.76 14.52
N GLY A 233 2.64 16.63 14.72
CA GLY A 233 3.31 15.49 15.34
C GLY A 233 4.21 15.89 16.49
N SER A 234 4.99 14.93 17.00
CA SER A 234 5.91 15.17 18.12
C SER A 234 7.24 15.77 17.64
N GLU A 235 7.97 16.42 18.56
CA GLU A 235 9.34 16.92 18.34
C GLU A 235 10.29 15.79 17.92
N LYS A 236 10.15 14.61 18.51
CA LYS A 236 10.97 13.45 18.14
C LYS A 236 10.65 12.98 16.74
N SER A 237 9.35 12.83 16.38
CA SER A 237 8.96 12.40 15.04
C SER A 237 9.35 13.41 13.97
N TRP A 238 9.46 14.70 14.30
CA TRP A 238 9.92 15.76 13.39
C TRP A 238 11.31 15.51 12.81
N VAL A 239 12.21 14.89 13.60
CA VAL A 239 13.61 14.71 13.23
C VAL A 239 14.01 13.26 12.95
N ASN A 240 13.19 12.28 13.37
CA ASN A 240 13.50 10.88 13.12
C ASN A 240 13.47 10.52 11.62
N LYS A 241 14.31 9.57 11.23
CA LYS A 241 14.50 9.18 9.84
C LYS A 241 13.85 7.84 9.51
N TYR A 242 13.24 7.78 8.36
CA TYR A 242 12.64 6.55 7.81
C TYR A 242 12.47 6.66 6.29
N ASN A 243 12.17 5.54 5.65
CA ASN A 243 11.86 5.51 4.23
C ASN A 243 10.34 5.43 4.04
N GLU A 244 9.78 6.34 3.25
CA GLU A 244 8.42 6.15 2.73
C GLU A 244 8.46 5.26 1.51
N SER A 245 7.36 4.57 1.26
CA SER A 245 7.22 3.71 0.09
C SER A 245 6.21 4.33 -0.89
N PRO A 246 6.67 5.04 -1.93
CA PRO A 246 5.77 5.48 -3.00
C PRO A 246 5.03 4.30 -3.59
N GLN A 247 3.70 4.39 -3.74
CA GLN A 247 2.88 3.26 -4.22
C GLN A 247 3.32 2.75 -5.60
N ASP A 248 3.77 3.66 -6.47
CA ASP A 248 4.25 3.29 -7.80
C ASP A 248 5.57 2.53 -7.72
N MET A 249 6.45 2.87 -6.79
CA MET A 249 7.70 2.17 -6.55
C MET A 249 7.47 0.74 -6.03
N VAL A 250 6.49 0.57 -5.13
CA VAL A 250 6.08 -0.78 -4.65
C VAL A 250 5.53 -1.61 -5.80
N ALA A 251 4.71 -1.00 -6.68
CA ALA A 251 4.18 -1.67 -7.86
C ALA A 251 5.28 -2.04 -8.87
N HIS A 252 6.16 -1.11 -9.18
CA HIS A 252 7.27 -1.32 -10.12
C HIS A 252 8.21 -2.42 -9.64
N PHE A 253 8.59 -2.40 -8.35
CA PHE A 253 9.41 -3.47 -7.79
C PHE A 253 8.69 -4.83 -7.85
N SER A 254 7.41 -4.89 -7.49
CA SER A 254 6.64 -6.14 -7.53
C SER A 254 6.56 -6.74 -8.94
N ILE A 255 6.39 -5.88 -9.94
CA ILE A 255 6.43 -6.27 -11.35
C ILE A 255 7.84 -6.72 -11.74
N HIS A 256 8.87 -5.94 -11.40
CA HIS A 256 10.28 -6.29 -11.65
C HIS A 256 10.62 -7.66 -11.07
N ALA A 257 10.26 -7.89 -9.81
CA ALA A 257 10.54 -9.16 -9.13
C ALA A 257 9.89 -10.35 -9.83
N SER A 258 8.63 -10.21 -10.25
CA SER A 258 7.89 -11.29 -10.91
C SER A 258 8.39 -11.61 -12.32
N LEU A 259 9.05 -10.66 -12.97
CA LEU A 259 9.62 -10.81 -14.31
C LEU A 259 11.09 -11.30 -14.30
N HIS A 260 11.71 -11.34 -13.11
CA HIS A 260 13.12 -11.79 -12.93
C HIS A 260 13.22 -12.89 -11.87
N PRO A 261 12.48 -14.01 -12.02
CA PRO A 261 12.43 -15.08 -11.01
C PRO A 261 13.79 -15.67 -10.70
N GLU A 262 14.72 -15.66 -11.64
CA GLU A 262 16.08 -16.15 -11.47
C GLU A 262 16.90 -15.36 -10.43
N LYS A 263 16.48 -14.12 -10.12
CA LYS A 263 17.17 -13.24 -9.15
C LYS A 263 16.41 -13.07 -7.85
N THR A 264 15.09 -13.27 -7.88
CA THR A 264 14.21 -12.83 -6.80
C THR A 264 13.51 -13.95 -6.04
N ALA A 265 13.58 -15.19 -6.57
CA ALA A 265 12.86 -16.32 -5.99
C ALA A 265 13.28 -16.61 -4.55
N SER A 266 12.28 -16.80 -3.69
CA SER A 266 12.43 -17.16 -2.28
C SER A 266 13.22 -16.13 -1.45
N GLN A 267 13.15 -14.86 -1.85
CA GLN A 267 13.83 -13.75 -1.17
C GLN A 267 12.83 -12.69 -0.69
N SER A 268 13.30 -11.90 0.25
CA SER A 268 12.60 -10.74 0.81
C SER A 268 13.28 -9.46 0.36
N PHE A 269 12.52 -8.39 0.13
CA PHE A 269 13.04 -7.13 -0.37
C PHE A 269 12.39 -5.94 0.30
N ASN A 270 13.18 -5.09 0.90
CA ASN A 270 12.74 -3.75 1.29
C ASN A 270 12.50 -2.90 0.04
N VAL A 271 11.42 -2.13 0.06
CA VAL A 271 11.07 -1.22 -1.04
C VAL A 271 10.62 0.12 -0.48
N GLY A 272 11.43 1.13 -0.68
CA GLY A 272 11.16 2.49 -0.21
C GLY A 272 12.02 3.52 -0.93
N GLY A 273 11.62 4.78 -0.85
CA GLY A 273 12.40 5.93 -1.32
C GLY A 273 13.62 6.19 -0.43
N ARG A 274 14.27 7.32 -0.65
CA ARG A 274 15.36 7.76 0.22
C ARG A 274 14.87 8.02 1.64
N GLU A 275 15.73 7.79 2.62
CA GLU A 275 15.47 8.20 4.00
C GLU A 275 15.27 9.71 4.09
N ASP A 276 14.29 10.10 4.87
CA ASP A 276 14.00 11.52 5.17
C ASP A 276 13.28 11.62 6.51
N SER A 277 13.16 12.83 7.04
CA SER A 277 12.40 13.14 8.25
C SER A 277 11.19 14.00 7.93
N TRP A 278 10.28 14.15 8.87
CA TRP A 278 9.16 15.08 8.69
C TRP A 278 9.62 16.53 8.50
N SER A 279 10.77 16.91 9.07
CA SER A 279 11.36 18.24 8.86
C SER A 279 11.74 18.53 7.39
N GLY A 280 12.10 17.50 6.63
CA GLY A 280 12.31 17.60 5.19
C GLY A 280 11.02 17.51 4.38
N LYS A 281 10.09 16.65 4.80
CA LYS A 281 8.85 16.32 4.05
C LYS A 281 7.75 17.36 4.23
N TRP A 282 7.48 17.79 5.46
CA TRP A 282 6.33 18.63 5.80
C TRP A 282 6.29 19.96 5.04
N PRO A 283 7.40 20.72 4.92
CA PRO A 283 7.40 21.93 4.10
C PRO A 283 7.04 21.65 2.62
N VAL A 284 7.50 20.53 2.08
CA VAL A 284 7.24 20.12 0.69
C VAL A 284 5.77 19.75 0.48
N ILE A 285 5.18 19.04 1.46
CA ILE A 285 3.77 18.65 1.46
C ILE A 285 2.87 19.88 1.56
N CYS A 286 3.15 20.78 2.49
CA CYS A 286 2.40 22.02 2.67
C CYS A 286 2.47 22.96 1.45
N ASP A 287 3.63 23.07 0.82
CA ASP A 287 3.86 23.89 -0.37
C ASP A 287 2.91 23.53 -1.52
N TYR A 288 2.59 22.23 -1.70
CA TYR A 288 1.61 21.80 -2.71
C TYR A 288 0.21 22.42 -2.52
N PHE A 289 -0.17 22.71 -1.29
CA PHE A 289 -1.45 23.35 -0.94
C PHE A 289 -1.34 24.88 -0.81
N GLY A 290 -0.18 25.47 -1.12
CA GLY A 290 0.07 26.91 -0.97
C GLY A 290 0.16 27.34 0.50
N LEU A 291 0.62 26.43 1.38
CA LEU A 291 0.84 26.66 2.81
C LEU A 291 2.35 26.69 3.14
N LYS A 292 2.70 27.25 4.30
CA LYS A 292 4.07 27.25 4.84
C LYS A 292 4.17 26.23 5.96
N GLY A 293 4.68 25.01 5.66
CA GLY A 293 4.95 23.99 6.67
C GLY A 293 6.05 24.44 7.65
N THR A 294 5.75 24.39 8.95
CA THR A 294 6.69 24.70 10.04
C THR A 294 6.86 23.51 10.97
N GLY A 295 7.84 23.58 11.91
CA GLY A 295 8.02 22.57 12.93
C GLY A 295 6.82 22.43 13.86
N PRO A 296 6.86 21.47 14.80
CA PRO A 296 5.84 21.32 15.81
C PRO A 296 5.71 22.60 16.64
N GLU A 297 4.49 22.95 17.01
CA GLU A 297 4.19 24.07 17.91
C GLU A 297 3.19 23.59 18.97
N GLU A 298 3.30 24.08 20.21
CA GLU A 298 2.36 23.75 21.27
C GLU A 298 0.95 24.18 20.88
N GLY A 299 -0.04 23.28 21.01
CA GLY A 299 -1.42 23.55 20.60
C GLY A 299 -1.69 23.41 19.11
N SER A 300 -0.75 22.91 18.30
CA SER A 300 -0.97 22.61 16.88
C SER A 300 -2.19 21.71 16.69
N PRO A 301 -3.12 22.06 15.78
CA PRO A 301 -4.33 21.28 15.58
C PRO A 301 -4.01 19.91 15.00
N GLN A 302 -4.54 18.86 15.60
CA GLN A 302 -4.49 17.53 15.05
C GLN A 302 -5.43 17.43 13.84
N PRO A 303 -5.01 16.80 12.72
CA PRO A 303 -5.79 16.74 11.48
C PRO A 303 -7.24 16.29 11.66
N GLY A 304 -7.48 15.21 12.39
CA GLY A 304 -8.84 14.72 12.65
C GLY A 304 -9.70 15.73 13.44
N ALA A 305 -9.17 16.27 14.53
CA ALA A 305 -9.87 17.27 15.33
C ALA A 305 -10.15 18.57 14.55
N TYR A 306 -9.20 18.99 13.71
CA TYR A 306 -9.38 20.16 12.85
C TYR A 306 -10.49 19.94 11.81
N ILE A 307 -10.50 18.79 11.16
CA ILE A 307 -11.56 18.41 10.20
C ILE A 307 -12.91 18.40 10.91
N ASP A 308 -13.01 17.78 12.09
CA ASP A 308 -14.26 17.73 12.87
C ASP A 308 -14.78 19.12 13.26
N ALA A 309 -13.88 20.01 13.65
CA ALA A 309 -14.25 21.39 14.01
C ALA A 309 -14.69 22.23 12.80
N HIS A 310 -14.30 21.89 11.58
CA HIS A 310 -14.54 22.66 10.37
C HIS A 310 -15.38 21.91 9.31
N LYS A 311 -16.25 20.99 9.74
CA LYS A 311 -17.11 20.22 8.83
C LYS A 311 -18.00 21.08 7.93
N GLN A 312 -18.47 22.22 8.44
CA GLN A 312 -19.27 23.15 7.64
C GLN A 312 -18.45 23.76 6.48
N GLN A 313 -17.24 24.20 6.77
CA GLN A 313 -16.32 24.75 5.76
C GLN A 313 -15.92 23.68 4.75
N TRP A 314 -15.78 22.42 5.18
CA TRP A 314 -15.55 21.32 4.25
C TRP A 314 -16.74 21.13 3.28
N GLN A 315 -17.98 21.19 3.77
CA GLN A 315 -19.17 21.11 2.91
C GLN A 315 -19.28 22.27 1.91
N GLU A 316 -18.82 23.46 2.30
CA GLU A 316 -18.71 24.62 1.40
C GLU A 316 -17.65 24.33 0.30
N LEU A 317 -16.52 23.76 0.69
CA LEU A 317 -15.43 23.37 -0.23
C LEU A 317 -15.91 22.30 -1.22
N GLU A 318 -16.62 21.26 -0.73
CA GLU A 318 -17.21 20.21 -1.57
C GLU A 318 -18.13 20.80 -2.65
N LYS A 319 -19.03 21.69 -2.25
CA LYS A 319 -19.97 22.35 -3.20
C LYS A 319 -19.24 23.24 -4.19
N LYS A 320 -18.27 24.03 -3.72
CA LYS A 320 -17.52 24.98 -4.54
C LYS A 320 -16.72 24.30 -5.65
N HIS A 321 -16.17 23.13 -5.36
CA HIS A 321 -15.28 22.39 -6.27
C HIS A 321 -15.90 21.13 -6.86
N ASP A 322 -17.19 20.87 -6.62
CA ASP A 322 -17.90 19.67 -7.06
C ASP A 322 -17.14 18.39 -6.65
N LEU A 323 -16.74 18.33 -5.36
CA LEU A 323 -15.98 17.21 -4.83
C LEU A 323 -16.87 16.01 -4.51
N LYS A 324 -16.24 14.84 -4.40
CA LYS A 324 -16.88 13.63 -3.91
C LYS A 324 -17.34 13.83 -2.47
N GLN A 325 -18.62 13.66 -2.22
CA GLN A 325 -19.21 13.85 -0.88
C GLN A 325 -18.76 12.79 0.11
N GLY A 326 -18.69 13.18 1.39
CA GLY A 326 -18.39 12.27 2.50
C GLY A 326 -16.93 11.85 2.60
N SER A 327 -16.00 12.51 1.93
CA SER A 327 -14.58 12.18 1.99
C SER A 327 -13.93 12.38 3.36
N VAL A 328 -14.55 13.16 4.23
CA VAL A 328 -14.09 13.45 5.61
C VAL A 328 -14.82 12.63 6.69
N ASP A 329 -15.71 11.75 6.30
CA ASP A 329 -16.43 10.90 7.26
C ASP A 329 -15.45 9.90 7.90
N SER A 330 -15.63 9.66 9.21
CA SER A 330 -14.74 8.83 10.01
C SER A 330 -14.59 7.38 9.50
N ASP A 331 -15.63 6.85 8.86
CA ASP A 331 -15.62 5.50 8.27
C ASP A 331 -14.71 5.39 7.03
N ILE A 332 -14.32 6.52 6.46
CA ILE A 332 -13.50 6.62 5.25
C ILE A 332 -12.05 6.90 5.58
N THR A 333 -11.79 7.72 6.60
CA THR A 333 -10.45 8.05 7.10
C THR A 333 -10.30 7.48 8.50
N HIS A 334 -9.22 6.71 8.74
CA HIS A 334 -8.92 6.23 10.09
C HIS A 334 -8.26 7.37 10.89
N PRO A 335 -8.97 8.10 11.75
CA PRO A 335 -8.44 9.31 12.38
C PRO A 335 -7.24 9.04 13.30
N GLY A 336 -7.13 7.81 13.83
CA GLY A 336 -6.01 7.40 14.66
C GLY A 336 -4.73 7.08 13.89
N PHE A 337 -4.82 6.66 12.62
CA PHE A 337 -3.64 6.21 11.87
C PHE A 337 -2.63 7.33 11.61
N GLN A 338 -3.10 8.49 11.18
CA GLN A 338 -2.23 9.66 10.98
C GLN A 338 -1.55 10.08 12.28
N ASN A 339 -2.29 10.15 13.39
CA ASN A 339 -1.71 10.46 14.69
C ASN A 339 -0.66 9.42 15.11
N PHE A 340 -0.96 8.12 14.93
CA PHE A 340 0.00 7.04 15.20
C PHE A 340 1.31 7.21 14.43
N ILE A 341 1.25 7.49 13.13
CA ILE A 341 2.44 7.68 12.28
C ILE A 341 3.21 8.96 12.63
N MET A 342 2.52 10.05 12.96
CA MET A 342 3.16 11.37 13.14
C MET A 342 3.57 11.65 14.58
N THR A 343 3.07 10.89 15.56
CA THR A 343 3.39 11.12 16.99
C THR A 343 4.05 9.94 17.67
N MET A 344 3.67 8.70 17.34
CA MET A 344 4.14 7.51 18.04
C MET A 344 5.31 6.82 17.32
N PHE A 345 5.40 6.95 15.99
CA PHE A 345 6.58 6.50 15.23
C PHE A 345 7.69 7.53 15.31
N ASP A 346 8.19 7.78 16.51
CA ASP A 346 9.13 8.82 16.87
C ASP A 346 10.58 8.32 17.03
N PHE A 347 10.94 7.27 16.33
CA PHE A 347 12.26 6.63 16.34
C PHE A 347 12.77 6.37 14.92
N ASP A 348 14.09 6.27 14.78
CA ASP A 348 14.76 5.94 13.53
C ASP A 348 14.44 4.49 13.10
N ARG A 349 14.08 4.30 11.82
CA ARG A 349 13.73 2.99 11.25
C ARG A 349 14.05 2.89 9.75
N GLN A 350 15.20 3.45 9.36
CA GLN A 350 15.64 3.40 7.97
C GLN A 350 15.82 1.97 7.49
N MET A 351 15.39 1.69 6.26
CA MET A 351 15.54 0.41 5.60
C MET A 351 16.73 0.42 4.64
N SER A 352 17.44 -0.69 4.55
CA SER A 352 18.44 -0.92 3.50
C SER A 352 17.76 -1.33 2.19
N MET A 353 18.10 -0.66 1.09
CA MET A 353 17.65 -1.01 -0.26
C MET A 353 18.69 -1.86 -1.01
N GLU A 354 19.69 -2.38 -0.30
CA GLU A 354 20.80 -3.12 -0.93
C GLU A 354 20.34 -4.38 -1.66
N ALA A 355 19.36 -5.11 -1.11
CA ALA A 355 18.85 -6.34 -1.73
C ALA A 355 18.09 -6.04 -3.03
N SER A 356 17.22 -5.03 -3.05
CA SER A 356 16.49 -4.61 -4.25
C SER A 356 17.45 -4.10 -5.34
N HIS A 357 18.49 -3.35 -4.97
CA HIS A 357 19.50 -2.88 -5.91
C HIS A 357 20.32 -4.03 -6.52
N LYS A 358 20.68 -5.04 -5.73
CA LYS A 358 21.44 -6.21 -6.20
C LYS A 358 20.72 -7.02 -7.27
N VAL A 359 19.39 -7.03 -7.26
CA VAL A 359 18.60 -7.72 -8.30
C VAL A 359 18.33 -6.84 -9.54
N GLY A 360 18.88 -5.62 -9.55
CA GLY A 360 18.85 -4.70 -10.69
C GLY A 360 17.72 -3.69 -10.65
N TYR A 361 17.00 -3.55 -9.52
CA TYR A 361 16.00 -2.50 -9.35
C TYR A 361 16.63 -1.29 -8.67
N THR A 362 16.81 -0.21 -9.42
CA THR A 362 17.47 1.03 -8.97
C THR A 362 16.62 2.28 -9.17
N GLU A 363 15.31 2.11 -9.40
CA GLU A 363 14.40 3.24 -9.53
C GLU A 363 14.30 4.00 -8.20
N GLU A 364 14.29 5.32 -8.29
CA GLU A 364 14.09 6.21 -7.16
C GLU A 364 12.94 7.17 -7.46
N ILE A 365 11.98 7.27 -6.56
CA ILE A 365 10.94 8.31 -6.56
C ILE A 365 11.23 9.23 -5.37
N ARG A 366 11.38 10.53 -5.66
CA ARG A 366 11.67 11.54 -4.62
C ARG A 366 10.42 11.83 -3.80
N THR A 367 10.61 12.26 -2.54
CA THR A 367 9.53 12.63 -1.61
C THR A 367 8.51 13.57 -2.27
N ARG A 368 8.96 14.69 -2.88
CA ARG A 368 8.05 15.62 -3.57
C ARG A 368 7.21 14.92 -4.63
N GLU A 369 7.82 14.13 -5.47
CA GLU A 369 7.16 13.42 -6.57
C GLU A 369 6.12 12.42 -6.04
N ALA A 370 6.46 11.63 -5.03
CA ALA A 370 5.54 10.66 -4.40
C ALA A 370 4.27 11.34 -3.89
N TRP A 371 4.43 12.41 -3.10
CA TRP A 371 3.32 13.13 -2.49
C TRP A 371 2.49 13.91 -3.52
N THR A 372 3.14 14.65 -4.43
CA THR A 372 2.39 15.41 -5.45
C THR A 372 1.65 14.51 -6.40
N THR A 373 2.23 13.37 -6.81
CA THR A 373 1.53 12.38 -7.65
C THR A 373 0.29 11.82 -6.95
N ALA A 374 0.38 11.51 -5.65
CA ALA A 374 -0.77 11.06 -4.88
C ALA A 374 -1.87 12.13 -4.81
N PHE A 375 -1.51 13.39 -4.56
CA PHE A 375 -2.45 14.51 -4.49
C PHE A 375 -3.08 14.83 -5.84
N ASP A 376 -2.31 14.79 -6.95
CA ASP A 376 -2.83 15.00 -8.30
C ASP A 376 -3.87 13.93 -8.68
N ARG A 377 -3.64 12.68 -8.28
CA ARG A 377 -4.62 11.60 -8.43
C ARG A 377 -5.88 11.86 -7.60
N MET A 378 -5.74 12.37 -6.37
CA MET A 378 -6.88 12.73 -5.52
C MET A 378 -7.67 13.91 -6.09
N ARG A 379 -7.00 14.92 -6.68
CA ARG A 379 -7.67 16.00 -7.43
C ARG A 379 -8.44 15.46 -8.63
N LYS A 380 -7.81 14.62 -9.44
CA LYS A 380 -8.46 13.98 -10.58
C LYS A 380 -9.69 13.15 -10.16
N ALA A 381 -9.62 12.51 -8.98
CA ALA A 381 -10.72 11.74 -8.39
C ALA A 381 -11.77 12.63 -7.69
N LYS A 382 -11.59 13.95 -7.66
CA LYS A 382 -12.44 14.90 -6.93
C LYS A 382 -12.53 14.60 -5.42
N VAL A 383 -11.48 14.07 -4.83
CA VAL A 383 -11.36 13.87 -3.38
C VAL A 383 -10.95 15.18 -2.70
N ILE A 384 -10.10 15.96 -3.35
CA ILE A 384 -9.64 17.29 -2.93
C ILE A 384 -9.76 18.29 -4.09
N PRO A 385 -9.73 19.62 -3.79
CA PRO A 385 -9.79 20.68 -4.81
C PRO A 385 -8.63 20.68 -5.80
#